data_5b3e3114f3359d7f2610ec3df0d68abf
#
_entry.id   5b3e3114f3359d7f2610ec3df0d68abf
#
_cell.length_a   1.000
_cell.length_b   1.000
_cell.length_c   1.000
_cell.angle_alpha   90.00
_cell.angle_beta   90.00
_cell.angle_gamma   90.00
#
_symmetry.space_group_name_H-M   'P 1'
#
loop_
_entity.id
_entity.type
_entity.pdbx_description
1 polymer ?
#
loop_
_entity_poly.entity_id
_entity_poly.type
_entity_poly.pdbx_seq_one_letter_code
_entity_poly.pdbx_strand_id
1 'polypeptide(L)'
;MKSRFIYWLVYSGMWLFSALPFRILYLLSDFNYLLMYRIGRYRRKVVRENLKKSFPEKDKKERLQIERRFYRYLSDYMLEDLKMLHMSPEDLYKRMTYKNTEQYLELTEKYGGIIVMIPHYANYEWLIGMGSIMKPGDVPMQVYKPLKDKYLNELFQRIRSRFGGYNVPKHSTAREIIKLKREGKKMVVGLITDQWPSGNEKYWTTFLGQETAFLNGAERIAKMMNFPVFYCDLTKPGRGY
;
A
#
# COMPACT_ATOMS: atom_id res chain seq x y z
N MET A 1 -12.20 -17.14 -6.28
CA MET A 1 -12.26 -18.59 -5.91
C MET A 1 -13.70 -19.09 -5.97
N LYS A 2 -13.96 -20.22 -6.62
CA LYS A 2 -15.34 -20.69 -6.89
C LYS A 2 -16.00 -21.44 -5.72
N SER A 3 -15.26 -21.81 -4.67
CA SER A 3 -15.83 -22.53 -3.53
C SER A 3 -15.20 -22.08 -2.20
N ARG A 4 -15.97 -22.21 -1.12
CA ARG A 4 -15.53 -21.93 0.26
C ARG A 4 -14.41 -22.88 0.70
N PHE A 5 -14.40 -24.11 0.19
CA PHE A 5 -13.36 -25.10 0.44
C PHE A 5 -12.00 -24.65 -0.11
N ILE A 6 -11.96 -24.21 -1.39
CA ILE A 6 -10.73 -23.70 -2.01
C ILE A 6 -10.20 -22.48 -1.26
N TYR A 7 -11.10 -21.60 -0.80
CA TYR A 7 -10.70 -20.47 0.04
C TYR A 7 -9.96 -20.93 1.29
N TRP A 8 -10.54 -21.84 2.06
CA TRP A 8 -9.91 -22.30 3.31
C TRP A 8 -8.60 -23.04 3.06
N LEU A 9 -8.50 -23.81 1.98
CA LEU A 9 -7.26 -24.48 1.59
C LEU A 9 -6.15 -23.47 1.29
N VAL A 10 -6.45 -22.47 0.46
CA VAL A 10 -5.52 -21.40 0.13
C VAL A 10 -5.16 -20.56 1.36
N TYR A 11 -6.15 -20.19 2.17
CA TYR A 11 -5.93 -19.43 3.40
C TYR A 11 -5.02 -20.19 4.37
N SER A 12 -5.28 -21.48 4.62
CA SER A 12 -4.46 -22.33 5.49
C SER A 12 -3.02 -22.45 4.99
N GLY A 13 -2.84 -22.60 3.67
CA GLY A 13 -1.51 -22.59 3.06
C GLY A 13 -0.79 -21.26 3.25
N MET A 14 -1.46 -20.15 2.99
CA MET A 14 -0.92 -18.79 3.20
C MET A 14 -0.61 -18.55 4.68
N TRP A 15 -1.46 -19.02 5.58
CA TRP A 15 -1.29 -18.89 7.02
C TRP A 15 -0.06 -19.66 7.51
N LEU A 16 0.10 -20.93 7.13
CA LEU A 16 1.28 -21.74 7.45
C LEU A 16 2.56 -21.12 6.88
N PHE A 17 2.50 -20.67 5.63
CA PHE A 17 3.63 -20.02 4.98
C PHE A 17 4.04 -18.72 5.67
N SER A 18 3.07 -17.93 6.09
CA SER A 18 3.31 -16.66 6.80
C SER A 18 3.88 -16.86 8.22
N ALA A 19 3.74 -18.04 8.81
CA ALA A 19 4.35 -18.39 10.10
C ALA A 19 5.88 -18.49 10.03
N LEU A 20 6.44 -18.76 8.86
CA LEU A 20 7.89 -18.92 8.68
C LEU A 20 8.67 -17.68 9.11
N PRO A 21 9.87 -17.86 9.69
CA PRO A 21 10.76 -16.76 10.02
C PRO A 21 11.15 -15.95 8.75
N PHE A 22 11.38 -14.65 8.90
CA PHE A 22 11.77 -13.78 7.78
C PHE A 22 12.96 -14.30 6.98
N ARG A 23 13.96 -14.92 7.64
CA ARG A 23 15.11 -15.50 6.94
C ARG A 23 14.70 -16.54 5.90
N ILE A 24 13.77 -17.43 6.26
CA ILE A 24 13.25 -18.46 5.34
C ILE A 24 12.38 -17.81 4.26
N LEU A 25 11.53 -16.85 4.61
CA LEU A 25 10.72 -16.10 3.65
C LEU A 25 11.60 -15.41 2.60
N TYR A 26 12.75 -14.87 2.96
CA TYR A 26 13.65 -14.24 1.98
C TYR A 26 14.37 -15.24 1.07
N LEU A 27 14.67 -16.45 1.53
CA LEU A 27 15.13 -17.53 0.64
C LEU A 27 14.04 -17.90 -0.38
N LEU A 28 12.80 -17.97 0.08
CA LEU A 28 11.66 -18.23 -0.80
C LEU A 28 11.38 -17.04 -1.74
N SER A 29 11.64 -15.82 -1.30
CA SER A 29 11.59 -14.62 -2.13
C SER A 29 12.63 -14.67 -3.25
N ASP A 30 13.86 -15.06 -2.95
CA ASP A 30 14.90 -15.20 -3.97
C ASP A 30 14.54 -16.29 -5.00
N PHE A 31 13.94 -17.38 -4.55
CA PHE A 31 13.40 -18.40 -5.45
C PHE A 31 12.24 -17.87 -6.30
N ASN A 32 11.28 -17.16 -5.69
CA ASN A 32 10.17 -16.53 -6.40
C ASN A 32 10.67 -15.50 -7.43
N TYR A 33 11.71 -14.72 -7.10
CA TYR A 33 12.37 -13.84 -8.07
C TYR A 33 12.87 -14.61 -9.30
N LEU A 34 13.51 -15.77 -9.12
CA LEU A 34 13.98 -16.61 -10.24
C LEU A 34 12.80 -17.09 -11.09
N LEU A 35 11.72 -17.55 -10.44
CA LEU A 35 10.52 -17.99 -11.14
C LEU A 35 9.88 -16.84 -11.93
N MET A 36 9.64 -15.69 -11.32
CA MET A 36 8.98 -14.56 -11.97
C MET A 36 9.87 -13.93 -13.06
N TYR A 37 11.13 -13.71 -12.76
CA TYR A 37 12.02 -12.94 -13.61
C TYR A 37 12.69 -13.77 -14.71
N ARG A 38 13.19 -14.98 -14.39
CA ARG A 38 13.97 -15.79 -15.33
C ARG A 38 13.07 -16.74 -16.13
N ILE A 39 12.17 -17.45 -15.47
CA ILE A 39 11.34 -18.49 -16.06
C ILE A 39 10.05 -17.88 -16.63
N GLY A 40 9.20 -17.34 -15.79
CA GLY A 40 7.89 -16.82 -16.18
C GLY A 40 7.94 -15.50 -16.95
N ARG A 41 9.03 -14.75 -16.87
CA ARG A 41 9.22 -13.45 -17.52
C ARG A 41 8.04 -12.51 -17.33
N TYR A 42 7.44 -12.56 -16.13
CA TYR A 42 6.19 -11.87 -15.78
C TYR A 42 6.26 -10.38 -16.13
N ARG A 43 5.45 -9.94 -17.09
CA ARG A 43 5.31 -8.56 -17.55
C ARG A 43 6.62 -7.84 -17.91
N ARG A 44 7.71 -8.55 -18.22
CA ARG A 44 9.03 -7.94 -18.50
C ARG A 44 9.00 -6.96 -19.67
N LYS A 45 8.19 -7.22 -20.71
CA LYS A 45 8.02 -6.28 -21.83
C LYS A 45 7.50 -4.92 -21.34
N VAL A 46 6.44 -4.94 -20.53
CA VAL A 46 5.83 -3.72 -19.96
C VAL A 46 6.84 -2.95 -19.09
N VAL A 47 7.55 -3.65 -18.20
CA VAL A 47 8.56 -3.03 -17.34
C VAL A 47 9.68 -2.37 -18.16
N ARG A 48 10.18 -3.04 -19.19
CA ARG A 48 11.23 -2.52 -20.08
C ARG A 48 10.78 -1.31 -20.87
N GLU A 49 9.56 -1.33 -21.40
CA GLU A 49 8.98 -0.21 -22.13
C GLU A 49 8.82 1.00 -21.20
N ASN A 50 8.32 0.80 -19.99
CA ASN A 50 8.20 1.87 -18.99
C ASN A 50 9.57 2.44 -18.60
N LEU A 51 10.56 1.58 -18.31
CA LEU A 51 11.90 2.04 -17.97
C LEU A 51 12.56 2.82 -19.12
N LYS A 52 12.33 2.41 -20.38
CA LYS A 52 12.86 3.13 -21.55
C LYS A 52 12.24 4.53 -21.67
N LYS A 53 10.95 4.67 -21.38
CA LYS A 53 10.24 5.94 -21.48
C LYS A 53 10.53 6.86 -20.29
N SER A 54 10.64 6.29 -19.08
CA SER A 54 10.85 7.06 -17.85
C SER A 54 12.30 7.49 -17.63
N PHE A 55 13.26 6.75 -18.20
CA PHE A 55 14.70 6.99 -18.07
C PHE A 55 15.39 6.90 -19.43
N PRO A 56 15.05 7.82 -20.37
CA PRO A 56 15.64 7.80 -21.72
C PRO A 56 17.15 8.04 -21.69
N GLU A 57 17.65 8.81 -20.71
CA GLU A 57 19.07 9.15 -20.51
C GLU A 57 19.93 7.96 -20.06
N LYS A 58 19.32 6.93 -19.46
CA LYS A 58 20.06 5.75 -18.98
C LYS A 58 20.35 4.76 -20.08
N ASP A 59 21.52 4.15 -20.04
CA ASP A 59 21.86 3.10 -20.98
C ASP A 59 21.08 1.79 -20.73
N LYS A 60 21.24 0.82 -21.63
CA LYS A 60 20.56 -0.49 -21.54
C LYS A 60 20.98 -1.28 -20.30
N LYS A 61 22.25 -1.15 -19.88
CA LYS A 61 22.82 -1.89 -18.72
C LYS A 61 22.24 -1.34 -17.42
N GLU A 62 22.16 -0.02 -17.30
CA GLU A 62 21.56 0.65 -16.15
C GLU A 62 20.06 0.31 -16.01
N ARG A 63 19.29 0.43 -17.10
CA ARG A 63 17.88 0.02 -17.10
C ARG A 63 17.69 -1.45 -16.73
N LEU A 64 18.60 -2.34 -17.17
CA LEU A 64 18.55 -3.75 -16.78
C LEU A 64 18.85 -3.95 -15.27
N GLN A 65 19.71 -3.14 -14.68
CA GLN A 65 19.95 -3.17 -13.24
C GLN A 65 18.70 -2.74 -12.46
N ILE A 66 18.03 -1.67 -12.89
CA ILE A 66 16.76 -1.21 -12.29
C ILE A 66 15.69 -2.29 -12.42
N GLU A 67 15.53 -2.90 -13.61
CA GLU A 67 14.61 -4.02 -13.85
C GLU A 67 14.85 -5.16 -12.85
N ARG A 68 16.09 -5.59 -12.65
CA ARG A 68 16.43 -6.68 -11.71
C ARG A 68 16.12 -6.31 -10.26
N ARG A 69 16.43 -5.07 -9.85
CA ARG A 69 16.11 -4.56 -8.50
C ARG A 69 14.61 -4.53 -8.27
N PHE A 70 13.84 -4.07 -9.25
CA PHE A 70 12.38 -4.05 -9.20
C PHE A 70 11.79 -5.45 -8.96
N TYR A 71 12.23 -6.48 -9.69
CA TYR A 71 11.70 -7.84 -9.49
C TYR A 71 12.11 -8.47 -8.17
N ARG A 72 13.31 -8.16 -7.65
CA ARG A 72 13.70 -8.57 -6.30
C ARG A 72 12.80 -7.89 -5.26
N TYR A 73 12.64 -6.58 -5.37
CA TYR A 73 11.74 -5.83 -4.52
C TYR A 73 10.31 -6.37 -4.57
N LEU A 74 9.76 -6.59 -5.75
CA LEU A 74 8.40 -7.12 -5.93
C LEU A 74 8.25 -8.49 -5.27
N SER A 75 9.26 -9.33 -5.36
CA SER A 75 9.27 -10.65 -4.73
C SER A 75 9.28 -10.54 -3.20
N ASP A 76 10.14 -9.68 -2.65
CA ASP A 76 10.19 -9.41 -1.21
C ASP A 76 8.86 -8.86 -0.70
N TYR A 77 8.33 -7.84 -1.38
CA TYR A 77 7.05 -7.22 -1.05
C TYR A 77 5.90 -8.22 -0.93
N MET A 78 5.77 -9.13 -1.91
CA MET A 78 4.71 -10.15 -1.89
C MET A 78 4.77 -11.05 -0.65
N LEU A 79 5.97 -11.41 -0.18
CA LEU A 79 6.14 -12.26 0.98
C LEU A 79 6.08 -11.50 2.31
N GLU A 80 6.57 -10.27 2.33
CA GLU A 80 6.43 -9.35 3.47
C GLU A 80 4.96 -9.01 3.73
N ASP A 81 4.16 -8.81 2.68
CA ASP A 81 2.71 -8.60 2.78
C ASP A 81 2.00 -9.85 3.31
N LEU A 82 2.35 -11.02 2.77
CA LEU A 82 1.83 -12.29 3.28
C LEU A 82 2.19 -12.50 4.77
N LYS A 83 3.38 -12.09 5.21
CA LYS A 83 3.84 -12.19 6.59
C LYS A 83 2.92 -11.47 7.58
N MET A 84 2.20 -10.44 7.15
CA MET A 84 1.25 -9.71 7.99
C MET A 84 0.13 -10.61 8.59
N LEU A 85 -0.12 -11.79 8.03
CA LEU A 85 -1.04 -12.76 8.63
C LEU A 85 -0.58 -13.26 10.01
N HIS A 86 0.75 -13.34 10.24
CA HIS A 86 1.36 -13.80 11.48
C HIS A 86 2.17 -12.73 12.22
N MET A 87 2.41 -11.58 11.60
CA MET A 87 3.16 -10.51 12.24
C MET A 87 2.39 -9.98 13.45
N SER A 88 3.06 -9.82 14.57
CA SER A 88 2.47 -9.13 15.72
C SER A 88 2.53 -7.61 15.52
N PRO A 89 1.69 -6.83 16.21
CA PRO A 89 1.82 -5.38 16.21
C PRO A 89 3.21 -4.91 16.64
N GLU A 90 3.80 -5.56 17.66
CA GLU A 90 5.13 -5.23 18.17
C GLU A 90 6.23 -5.49 17.13
N ASP A 91 6.11 -6.59 16.35
CA ASP A 91 7.03 -6.86 15.25
C ASP A 91 6.92 -5.82 14.13
N LEU A 92 5.70 -5.39 13.83
CA LEU A 92 5.46 -4.33 12.85
C LEU A 92 6.10 -3.01 13.32
N TYR A 93 5.87 -2.61 14.57
CA TYR A 93 6.40 -1.36 15.13
C TYR A 93 7.93 -1.32 15.23
N LYS A 94 8.57 -2.46 15.43
CA LYS A 94 10.04 -2.58 15.38
C LYS A 94 10.61 -2.36 13.97
N ARG A 95 9.79 -2.61 12.91
CA ARG A 95 10.20 -2.55 11.51
C ARG A 95 9.84 -1.24 10.81
N MET A 96 8.84 -0.56 11.33
CA MET A 96 8.37 0.72 10.82
C MET A 96 8.66 1.82 11.83
N THR A 97 9.45 2.81 11.43
CA THR A 97 9.68 4.02 12.22
C THR A 97 9.02 5.21 11.55
N TYR A 98 8.32 6.01 12.34
CA TYR A 98 7.60 7.20 11.86
C TYR A 98 8.35 8.46 12.28
N LYS A 99 8.53 9.39 11.35
CA LYS A 99 9.11 10.71 11.60
C LYS A 99 8.03 11.78 11.49
N ASN A 100 8.27 12.94 12.08
CA ASN A 100 7.37 14.11 12.05
C ASN A 100 5.97 13.82 12.64
N THR A 101 5.90 12.90 13.60
CA THR A 101 4.64 12.45 14.20
C THR A 101 3.94 13.54 15.00
N GLU A 102 4.67 14.46 15.60
CA GLU A 102 4.12 15.60 16.35
C GLU A 102 3.26 16.52 15.47
N GLN A 103 3.80 16.94 14.32
CA GLN A 103 3.06 17.76 13.35
C GLN A 103 1.82 17.05 12.83
N TYR A 104 1.93 15.76 12.55
CA TYR A 104 0.84 14.91 12.13
C TYR A 104 -0.28 14.86 13.17
N LEU A 105 0.05 14.67 14.45
CA LEU A 105 -0.93 14.62 15.55
C LEU A 105 -1.57 15.99 15.80
N GLU A 106 -0.77 17.06 15.82
CA GLU A 106 -1.25 18.44 16.00
C GLU A 106 -2.27 18.82 14.93
N LEU A 107 -1.96 18.55 13.65
CA LEU A 107 -2.86 18.89 12.56
C LEU A 107 -4.12 18.01 12.54
N THR A 108 -4.01 16.73 12.91
CA THR A 108 -5.18 15.86 13.09
C THR A 108 -6.10 16.43 14.18
N GLU A 109 -5.53 16.89 15.30
CA GLU A 109 -6.28 17.51 16.39
C GLU A 109 -6.98 18.78 15.95
N LYS A 110 -6.25 19.70 15.30
CA LYS A 110 -6.71 21.02 14.89
C LYS A 110 -7.82 20.97 13.83
N TYR A 111 -7.71 20.07 12.84
CA TYR A 111 -8.62 20.03 11.69
C TYR A 111 -9.66 18.90 11.79
N GLY A 112 -9.58 18.03 12.79
CA GLY A 112 -10.45 16.85 12.94
C GLY A 112 -10.11 15.73 11.97
N GLY A 113 -9.05 15.89 11.18
CA GLY A 113 -8.54 14.86 10.29
C GLY A 113 -7.51 15.37 9.30
N ILE A 114 -6.79 14.43 8.70
CA ILE A 114 -5.79 14.69 7.65
C ILE A 114 -5.89 13.66 6.53
N ILE A 115 -5.41 14.02 5.36
CA ILE A 115 -5.21 13.10 4.24
C ILE A 115 -3.74 12.72 4.19
N VAL A 116 -3.44 11.43 4.10
CA VAL A 116 -2.09 10.93 3.86
C VAL A 116 -2.04 10.28 2.49
N MET A 117 -1.30 10.88 1.56
CA MET A 117 -1.04 10.33 0.24
C MET A 117 0.13 9.34 0.33
N ILE A 118 -0.12 8.10 -0.07
CA ILE A 118 0.80 6.98 0.09
C ILE A 118 1.23 6.49 -1.30
N PRO A 119 2.54 6.31 -1.58
CA PRO A 119 3.01 5.70 -2.81
C PRO A 119 2.99 4.17 -2.72
N HIS A 120 2.88 3.48 -3.87
CA HIS A 120 3.15 2.03 -3.97
C HIS A 120 4.67 1.77 -3.97
N TYR A 121 5.33 2.16 -2.89
CA TYR A 121 6.77 1.99 -2.71
C TYR A 121 7.07 1.39 -1.33
N ALA A 122 8.21 0.71 -1.20
CA ALA A 122 8.58 -0.04 0.00
C ALA A 122 7.47 -1.01 0.44
N ASN A 123 7.28 -1.27 1.72
CA ASN A 123 6.14 -2.01 2.21
C ASN A 123 5.04 -1.06 2.71
N TYR A 124 4.33 -0.42 1.78
CA TYR A 124 3.27 0.54 2.11
C TYR A 124 2.08 -0.09 2.86
N GLU A 125 1.85 -1.40 2.76
CA GLU A 125 0.81 -2.08 3.55
C GLU A 125 1.14 -2.06 5.06
N TRP A 126 2.41 -1.97 5.43
CA TRP A 126 2.83 -1.86 6.82
C TRP A 126 2.51 -0.49 7.45
N LEU A 127 2.20 0.52 6.64
CA LEU A 127 1.75 1.83 7.14
C LEU A 127 0.46 1.75 7.98
N ILE A 128 -0.25 0.64 7.92
CA ILE A 128 -1.38 0.37 8.82
C ILE A 128 -0.98 0.49 10.29
N GLY A 129 0.28 0.24 10.62
CA GLY A 129 0.83 0.44 11.96
C GLY A 129 0.78 1.89 12.45
N MET A 130 0.54 2.88 11.57
CA MET A 130 0.35 4.29 11.97
C MET A 130 -0.76 4.48 13.02
N GLY A 131 -1.72 3.58 13.08
CA GLY A 131 -2.73 3.58 14.14
C GLY A 131 -2.15 3.57 15.55
N SER A 132 -0.94 3.01 15.74
CA SER A 132 -0.26 2.95 17.05
C SER A 132 0.23 4.29 17.58
N ILE A 133 0.46 5.26 16.69
CA ILE A 133 0.91 6.61 17.06
C ILE A 133 -0.25 7.59 17.18
N MET A 134 -1.47 7.18 16.84
CA MET A 134 -2.67 8.00 16.96
C MET A 134 -3.18 8.04 18.40
N LYS A 135 -3.95 9.07 18.74
CA LYS A 135 -4.62 9.13 20.03
C LYS A 135 -5.71 8.06 20.14
N PRO A 136 -5.96 7.51 21.33
CA PRO A 136 -7.07 6.60 21.55
C PRO A 136 -8.40 7.22 21.10
N GLY A 137 -9.13 6.48 20.26
CA GLY A 137 -10.41 6.92 19.71
C GLY A 137 -10.35 7.59 18.34
N ASP A 138 -9.15 7.95 17.86
CA ASP A 138 -8.95 8.40 16.48
C ASP A 138 -9.03 7.23 15.51
N VAL A 139 -9.40 7.51 14.25
CA VAL A 139 -9.71 6.49 13.25
C VAL A 139 -8.62 6.43 12.17
N PRO A 140 -7.78 5.38 12.13
CA PRO A 140 -6.84 5.12 11.03
C PRO A 140 -7.60 4.54 9.83
N MET A 141 -8.11 5.40 8.98
CA MET A 141 -8.91 5.02 7.82
C MET A 141 -8.03 4.63 6.63
N GLN A 142 -8.28 3.45 6.08
CA GLN A 142 -7.64 2.96 4.87
C GLN A 142 -8.64 2.84 3.74
N VAL A 143 -8.40 3.59 2.68
CA VAL A 143 -9.26 3.55 1.49
C VAL A 143 -8.75 2.48 0.53
N TYR A 144 -9.63 1.55 0.17
CA TYR A 144 -9.28 0.46 -0.71
C TYR A 144 -10.26 0.27 -1.87
N LYS A 145 -9.79 -0.32 -2.95
CA LYS A 145 -10.63 -0.78 -4.05
C LYS A 145 -11.08 -2.22 -3.75
N PRO A 146 -12.39 -2.50 -3.59
CA PRO A 146 -12.87 -3.85 -3.38
C PRO A 146 -12.45 -4.79 -4.49
N LEU A 147 -11.98 -5.97 -4.12
CA LEU A 147 -11.63 -7.02 -5.06
C LEU A 147 -12.89 -7.73 -5.58
N LYS A 148 -12.83 -8.18 -6.84
CA LYS A 148 -13.93 -8.95 -7.45
C LYS A 148 -14.18 -10.28 -6.76
N ASP A 149 -13.12 -10.94 -6.30
CA ASP A 149 -13.22 -12.16 -5.51
C ASP A 149 -13.50 -11.80 -4.06
N LYS A 150 -14.68 -12.19 -3.56
CA LYS A 150 -15.15 -11.84 -2.22
C LYS A 150 -14.26 -12.46 -1.13
N TYR A 151 -13.73 -13.66 -1.34
CA TYR A 151 -12.90 -14.33 -0.34
C TYR A 151 -11.53 -13.69 -0.18
N LEU A 152 -10.90 -13.30 -1.30
CA LEU A 152 -9.67 -12.51 -1.26
C LEU A 152 -9.92 -11.14 -0.63
N ASN A 153 -11.06 -10.52 -0.95
CA ASN A 153 -11.43 -9.24 -0.35
C ASN A 153 -11.57 -9.34 1.18
N GLU A 154 -12.25 -10.37 1.69
CA GLU A 154 -12.37 -10.64 3.12
C GLU A 154 -11.01 -10.91 3.78
N LEU A 155 -10.13 -11.65 3.10
CA LEU A 155 -8.78 -11.94 3.59
C LEU A 155 -7.95 -10.65 3.78
N PHE A 156 -7.89 -9.80 2.77
CA PHE A 156 -7.14 -8.53 2.88
C PHE A 156 -7.74 -7.59 3.93
N GLN A 157 -9.05 -7.55 4.06
CA GLN A 157 -9.68 -6.78 5.13
C GLN A 157 -9.29 -7.30 6.52
N ARG A 158 -9.29 -8.63 6.73
CA ARG A 158 -8.85 -9.25 7.99
C ARG A 158 -7.40 -8.90 8.32
N ILE A 159 -6.50 -8.99 7.33
CA ILE A 159 -5.09 -8.64 7.52
C ILE A 159 -4.98 -7.20 8.02
N ARG A 160 -5.61 -6.28 7.32
CA ARG A 160 -5.56 -4.85 7.66
C ARG A 160 -6.21 -4.52 9.00
N SER A 161 -7.32 -5.15 9.35
CA SER A 161 -8.01 -4.92 10.63
C SER A 161 -7.25 -5.42 11.85
N ARG A 162 -6.31 -6.36 11.69
CA ARG A 162 -5.50 -6.87 12.81
C ARG A 162 -4.63 -5.79 13.47
N PHE A 163 -4.33 -4.73 12.76
CA PHE A 163 -3.52 -3.60 13.24
C PHE A 163 -4.36 -2.35 13.53
N GLY A 164 -5.66 -2.51 13.73
CA GLY A 164 -6.57 -1.41 14.06
C GLY A 164 -7.08 -0.60 12.86
N GLY A 165 -6.74 -0.99 11.63
CA GLY A 165 -7.15 -0.28 10.43
C GLY A 165 -8.66 -0.27 10.19
N TYR A 166 -9.20 0.90 9.91
CA TYR A 166 -10.60 1.11 9.51
C TYR A 166 -10.72 1.09 7.99
N ASN A 167 -11.16 -0.04 7.44
CA ASN A 167 -11.18 -0.26 5.99
C ASN A 167 -12.41 0.35 5.34
N VAL A 168 -12.23 1.25 4.38
CA VAL A 168 -13.31 1.95 3.69
C VAL A 168 -13.21 1.74 2.18
N PRO A 169 -14.27 1.21 1.54
CA PRO A 169 -14.32 1.12 0.08
C PRO A 169 -14.25 2.50 -0.57
N LYS A 170 -13.47 2.64 -1.66
CA LYS A 170 -13.24 3.93 -2.32
C LYS A 170 -14.50 4.72 -2.69
N HIS A 171 -15.59 4.02 -3.03
CA HIS A 171 -16.84 4.66 -3.43
C HIS A 171 -17.66 5.22 -2.26
N SER A 172 -17.36 4.83 -1.02
CA SER A 172 -18.04 5.30 0.19
C SER A 172 -17.18 6.24 1.05
N THR A 173 -15.94 6.54 0.63
CA THR A 173 -14.96 7.30 1.41
C THR A 173 -15.52 8.63 1.93
N ALA A 174 -16.04 9.47 1.04
CA ALA A 174 -16.57 10.79 1.45
C ALA A 174 -17.73 10.67 2.44
N ARG A 175 -18.64 9.72 2.22
CA ARG A 175 -19.77 9.47 3.12
C ARG A 175 -19.30 9.05 4.52
N GLU A 176 -18.32 8.17 4.58
CA GLU A 176 -17.81 7.65 5.85
C GLU A 176 -17.03 8.74 6.62
N ILE A 177 -16.25 9.58 5.94
CA ILE A 177 -15.60 10.75 6.55
C ILE A 177 -16.62 11.69 7.17
N ILE A 178 -17.69 12.03 6.43
CA ILE A 178 -18.76 12.91 6.92
C ILE A 178 -19.45 12.30 8.16
N LYS A 179 -19.71 11.01 8.14
CA LYS A 179 -20.31 10.27 9.25
C LYS A 179 -19.42 10.37 10.49
N LEU A 180 -18.17 9.98 10.40
CA LEU A 180 -17.19 10.02 11.49
C LEU A 180 -17.00 11.44 12.04
N LYS A 181 -16.96 12.43 11.17
CA LYS A 181 -16.87 13.85 11.57
C LYS A 181 -18.09 14.29 12.39
N ARG A 182 -19.29 13.85 12.01
CA ARG A 182 -20.52 14.11 12.79
C ARG A 182 -20.53 13.41 14.15
N GLU A 183 -19.86 12.26 14.25
CA GLU A 183 -19.66 11.51 15.50
C GLU A 183 -18.54 12.11 16.37
N GLY A 184 -17.93 13.23 15.97
CA GLY A 184 -16.83 13.88 16.68
C GLY A 184 -15.51 13.11 16.61
N LYS A 185 -15.39 12.12 15.71
CA LYS A 185 -14.18 11.33 15.54
C LYS A 185 -13.16 12.08 14.69
N LYS A 186 -11.91 12.03 15.13
CA LYS A 186 -10.77 12.47 14.33
C LYS A 186 -10.24 11.31 13.52
N MET A 187 -9.64 11.61 12.36
CA MET A 187 -9.26 10.54 11.46
C MET A 187 -8.01 10.86 10.63
N VAL A 188 -7.31 9.81 10.29
CA VAL A 188 -6.22 9.85 9.32
C VAL A 188 -6.64 9.02 8.13
N VAL A 189 -6.78 9.65 6.98
CA VAL A 189 -7.29 9.01 5.76
C VAL A 189 -6.14 8.68 4.82
N GLY A 190 -5.72 7.43 4.81
CA GLY A 190 -4.69 6.92 3.90
C GLY A 190 -5.27 6.65 2.51
N LEU A 191 -4.66 7.27 1.49
CA LEU A 191 -5.04 7.18 0.09
C LEU A 191 -3.81 6.85 -0.76
N ILE A 192 -3.87 5.75 -1.51
CA ILE A 192 -2.85 5.39 -2.50
C ILE A 192 -3.32 5.91 -3.86
N THR A 193 -2.62 6.89 -4.42
CA THR A 193 -3.09 7.67 -5.59
C THR A 193 -2.12 7.72 -6.76
N ASP A 194 -1.05 6.95 -6.72
CA ASP A 194 0.06 6.95 -7.68
C ASP A 194 -0.08 5.92 -8.83
N GLN A 195 -1.20 5.20 -8.89
CA GLN A 195 -1.48 4.29 -10.00
C GLN A 195 -2.32 4.95 -11.08
N TRP A 196 -2.12 4.48 -12.32
CA TRP A 196 -2.92 4.90 -13.47
C TRP A 196 -4.42 4.66 -13.20
N PRO A 197 -5.24 5.71 -13.31
CA PRO A 197 -6.68 5.58 -13.15
C PRO A 197 -7.30 4.79 -14.30
N SER A 198 -8.31 4.01 -14.00
CA SER A 198 -9.10 3.27 -14.99
C SER A 198 -10.41 4.00 -15.28
N GLY A 199 -10.38 5.08 -16.06
CA GLY A 199 -11.61 5.83 -16.35
C GLY A 199 -11.36 7.13 -17.09
N ASN A 200 -12.41 7.95 -17.21
CA ASN A 200 -12.37 9.25 -17.88
C ASN A 200 -11.85 10.33 -16.92
N GLU A 201 -10.58 10.26 -16.58
CA GLU A 201 -9.97 11.26 -15.73
C GLU A 201 -9.79 12.58 -16.51
N LYS A 202 -10.06 13.69 -15.81
CA LYS A 202 -10.01 15.03 -16.41
C LYS A 202 -8.67 15.73 -16.24
N TYR A 203 -7.83 15.25 -15.31
CA TYR A 203 -6.55 15.86 -15.03
C TYR A 203 -5.42 15.04 -15.64
N TRP A 204 -4.71 15.66 -16.57
CA TRP A 204 -3.58 15.08 -17.30
C TRP A 204 -2.37 16.00 -17.16
N THR A 205 -1.20 15.41 -17.02
CA THR A 205 0.07 16.14 -17.05
C THR A 205 1.19 15.23 -17.52
N THR A 206 2.32 15.81 -17.89
CA THR A 206 3.51 15.04 -18.24
C THR A 206 4.19 14.53 -16.96
N PHE A 207 4.32 13.22 -16.85
CA PHE A 207 5.03 12.57 -15.76
C PHE A 207 6.00 11.52 -16.32
N LEU A 208 7.29 11.64 -15.96
CA LEU A 208 8.36 10.76 -16.47
C LEU A 208 8.36 10.64 -18.00
N GLY A 209 8.24 11.77 -18.69
CA GLY A 209 8.24 11.86 -20.15
C GLY A 209 6.98 11.28 -20.83
N GLN A 210 5.90 11.03 -20.09
CA GLN A 210 4.67 10.45 -20.62
C GLN A 210 3.45 11.28 -20.20
N GLU A 211 2.50 11.47 -21.12
CA GLU A 211 1.18 12.00 -20.73
C GLU A 211 0.49 11.04 -19.79
N THR A 212 0.18 11.51 -18.61
CA THR A 212 -0.31 10.68 -17.50
C THR A 212 -1.54 11.31 -16.87
N ALA A 213 -2.58 10.50 -16.73
CA ALA A 213 -3.77 10.89 -15.98
C ALA A 213 -3.55 10.69 -14.48
N PHE A 214 -4.04 11.63 -13.67
CA PHE A 214 -3.93 11.56 -12.22
C PHE A 214 -5.28 11.52 -11.54
N LEU A 215 -5.33 10.76 -10.43
CA LEU A 215 -6.49 10.72 -9.55
C LEU A 215 -6.55 12.00 -8.69
N ASN A 216 -7.61 12.78 -8.80
CA ASN A 216 -7.81 13.98 -7.98
C ASN A 216 -8.69 13.75 -6.74
N GLY A 217 -8.96 12.47 -6.40
CA GLY A 217 -9.85 12.13 -5.29
C GLY A 217 -9.37 12.65 -3.93
N ALA A 218 -8.06 12.55 -3.66
CA ALA A 218 -7.45 13.04 -2.43
C ALA A 218 -7.62 14.56 -2.29
N GLU A 219 -7.30 15.32 -3.34
CA GLU A 219 -7.47 16.78 -3.37
C GLU A 219 -8.93 17.21 -3.14
N ARG A 220 -9.86 16.55 -3.81
CA ARG A 220 -11.30 16.85 -3.66
C ARG A 220 -11.78 16.62 -2.24
N ILE A 221 -11.38 15.51 -1.61
CA ILE A 221 -11.74 15.22 -0.21
C ILE A 221 -11.08 16.23 0.72
N ALA A 222 -9.80 16.53 0.52
CA ALA A 222 -9.06 17.50 1.32
C ALA A 222 -9.76 18.87 1.30
N LYS A 223 -10.10 19.38 0.12
CA LYS A 223 -10.81 20.66 -0.05
C LYS A 223 -12.21 20.65 0.59
N MET A 224 -12.98 19.58 0.37
CA MET A 224 -14.34 19.44 0.89
C MET A 224 -14.38 19.40 2.42
N MET A 225 -13.39 18.76 3.05
CA MET A 225 -13.34 18.56 4.49
C MET A 225 -12.49 19.60 5.23
N ASN A 226 -11.76 20.44 4.49
CA ASN A 226 -10.72 21.34 5.00
C ASN A 226 -9.63 20.56 5.76
N PHE A 227 -9.19 19.43 5.20
CA PHE A 227 -8.16 18.58 5.78
C PHE A 227 -6.79 18.91 5.20
N PRO A 228 -5.74 19.05 6.02
CA PRO A 228 -4.36 19.11 5.55
C PRO A 228 -3.98 17.83 4.80
N VAL A 229 -3.05 17.97 3.85
CA VAL A 229 -2.55 16.84 3.06
C VAL A 229 -1.08 16.60 3.40
N PHE A 230 -0.76 15.37 3.74
CA PHE A 230 0.60 14.88 3.90
C PHE A 230 0.96 13.95 2.75
N TYR A 231 2.19 14.05 2.29
CA TYR A 231 2.81 13.03 1.46
C TYR A 231 3.65 12.12 2.35
N CYS A 232 3.41 10.82 2.27
CA CYS A 232 4.19 9.84 3.00
C CYS A 232 5.42 9.46 2.17
N ASP A 233 6.59 9.92 2.59
CA ASP A 233 7.85 9.47 2.01
C ASP A 233 8.29 8.17 2.71
N LEU A 234 8.41 7.11 1.91
CA LEU A 234 8.79 5.78 2.39
C LEU A 234 10.24 5.48 2.00
N THR A 235 11.03 5.06 2.97
CA THR A 235 12.37 4.55 2.72
C THR A 235 12.47 3.08 3.13
N LYS A 236 13.16 2.28 2.33
CA LYS A 236 13.44 0.86 2.63
C LYS A 236 14.94 0.70 2.89
N PRO A 237 15.39 0.74 4.14
CA PRO A 237 16.82 0.60 4.46
C PRO A 237 17.36 -0.80 4.18
N GLY A 238 16.49 -1.81 4.17
CA GLY A 238 16.86 -3.19 3.92
C GLY A 238 15.65 -4.11 3.82
N ARG A 239 15.93 -5.41 3.68
CA ARG A 239 14.89 -6.45 3.73
C ARG A 239 14.27 -6.50 5.13
N GLY A 240 12.94 -6.43 5.23
CA GLY A 240 12.20 -6.51 6.48
C GLY A 240 12.15 -5.20 7.29
N TYR A 241 12.48 -4.09 6.64
CA TYR A 241 12.42 -2.75 7.23
C TYR A 241 11.94 -1.73 6.20
#